data_715cad19849ce5e01d6f676d91a3605e
#
_entry.id   715cad19849ce5e01d6f676d91a3605e
#
_cell.length_a   1.000
_cell.length_b   1.000
_cell.length_c   1.000
_cell.angle_alpha   90.00
_cell.angle_beta   90.00
_cell.angle_gamma   90.00
#
_symmetry.space_group_name_H-M   'P 1'
#
loop_
_entity.id
_entity.type
_entity.pdbx_description
1 polymer ?
#
loop_
_entity_poly.entity_id
_entity_poly.type
_entity_poly.pdbx_seq_one_letter_code
_entity_poly.pdbx_strand_id
1 'polypeptide(L)'
;MSRKILGFIFVFIIALVSYQCAQRGTPTGGPKDIAPPELVRAEPPNMSINFKDQKIRLYFNELVKLKDIQKQLIVSPPLKYTPVLSPQGNANKYVEITIKDTLAANTTYTLNFGQGIVDNNEENPLSFFTYVFSTGN
;
A
#
# COMPACT_ATOMS: atom_id res chain seq x y z
N MET A 1 66.05 28.04 2.97
CA MET A 1 64.90 27.57 3.75
C MET A 1 65.30 26.30 4.46
N SER A 2 65.26 26.29 5.80
CA SER A 2 65.74 25.15 6.58
C SER A 2 64.82 23.94 6.37
N ARG A 3 65.38 22.74 6.16
CA ARG A 3 64.63 21.46 6.00
C ARG A 3 63.59 21.26 7.12
N LYS A 4 63.82 21.81 8.28
CA LYS A 4 62.91 21.77 9.41
C LYS A 4 61.62 22.65 9.21
N ILE A 5 61.74 23.80 8.52
CA ILE A 5 60.64 24.68 8.21
C ILE A 5 59.75 24.05 7.14
N LEU A 6 60.35 23.40 6.16
CA LEU A 6 59.59 22.66 5.11
C LEU A 6 58.78 21.50 5.69
N GLY A 7 59.31 20.76 6.68
CA GLY A 7 58.62 19.72 7.39
C GLY A 7 57.41 20.26 8.21
N PHE A 8 57.58 21.40 8.87
CA PHE A 8 56.51 22.03 9.65
C PHE A 8 55.36 22.49 8.75
N ILE A 9 55.69 23.08 7.59
CA ILE A 9 54.66 23.51 6.59
C ILE A 9 53.89 22.30 6.05
N PHE A 10 54.59 21.18 5.78
CA PHE A 10 53.99 19.95 5.27
C PHE A 10 53.00 19.32 6.28
N VAL A 11 53.36 19.27 7.56
CA VAL A 11 52.50 18.76 8.63
C VAL A 11 51.28 19.69 8.84
N PHE A 12 51.49 21.01 8.73
CA PHE A 12 50.38 21.97 8.86
C PHE A 12 49.38 21.89 7.71
N ILE A 13 49.82 21.63 6.47
CA ILE A 13 48.94 21.42 5.32
C ILE A 13 48.14 20.13 5.47
N ILE A 14 48.79 19.04 5.95
CA ILE A 14 48.08 17.76 6.19
C ILE A 14 46.99 17.95 7.28
N ALA A 15 47.27 18.69 8.33
CA ALA A 15 46.30 18.98 9.39
C ALA A 15 45.10 19.78 8.87
N LEU A 16 45.29 20.73 7.96
CA LEU A 16 44.23 21.53 7.35
C LEU A 16 43.30 20.73 6.42
N VAL A 17 43.84 19.71 5.72
CA VAL A 17 43.05 18.84 4.84
C VAL A 17 42.17 17.86 5.62
N SER A 18 42.56 17.55 6.87
CA SER A 18 41.80 16.60 7.72
C SER A 18 40.52 17.18 8.33
N TYR A 19 40.29 18.50 8.24
CA TYR A 19 39.07 19.16 8.75
C TYR A 19 37.91 19.16 7.76
N GLN A 20 37.90 18.34 6.74
CA GLN A 20 36.74 18.15 5.89
C GLN A 20 35.72 17.26 6.61
N CYS A 21 35.03 17.83 7.58
CA CYS A 21 33.77 17.23 8.07
C CYS A 21 32.79 17.19 6.92
N ALA A 22 32.66 16.03 6.28
CA ALA A 22 31.55 15.75 5.41
C ALA A 22 30.27 15.85 6.25
N GLN A 23 29.55 16.95 6.16
CA GLN A 23 28.18 17.03 6.64
C GLN A 23 27.38 16.02 5.84
N ARG A 24 27.09 14.88 6.44
CA ARG A 24 26.04 13.98 5.95
C ARG A 24 24.71 14.72 6.16
N GLY A 25 24.28 15.47 5.17
CA GLY A 25 22.92 15.94 5.11
C GLY A 25 22.05 14.69 5.06
N THR A 26 21.32 14.40 6.12
CA THR A 26 20.19 13.48 6.05
C THR A 26 19.22 14.08 5.04
N PRO A 27 18.88 13.39 3.94
CA PRO A 27 17.85 13.89 3.05
C PRO A 27 16.57 14.02 3.87
N THR A 28 16.15 15.27 4.11
CA THR A 28 14.83 15.55 4.64
C THR A 28 13.86 15.09 3.57
N GLY A 29 13.12 14.01 3.84
CA GLY A 29 12.04 13.56 2.98
C GLY A 29 11.11 14.74 2.70
N GLY A 30 10.45 14.72 1.54
CA GLY A 30 9.40 15.69 1.21
C GLY A 30 8.30 15.73 2.27
N PRO A 31 7.30 16.62 2.12
CA PRO A 31 6.14 16.64 3.01
C PRO A 31 5.52 15.23 3.04
N LYS A 32 5.11 14.82 4.24
CA LYS A 32 4.46 13.51 4.45
C LYS A 32 3.20 13.46 3.59
N ASP A 33 3.04 12.38 2.80
CA ASP A 33 1.80 12.13 2.08
C ASP A 33 0.68 11.80 3.07
N ILE A 34 -0.47 12.43 2.88
CA ILE A 34 -1.69 12.23 3.67
C ILE A 34 -2.87 11.77 2.80
N ALA A 35 -2.64 11.61 1.49
CA ALA A 35 -3.68 11.18 0.58
C ALA A 35 -3.90 9.65 0.71
N PRO A 36 -5.14 9.17 0.75
CA PRO A 36 -5.42 7.75 0.67
C PRO A 36 -5.23 7.24 -0.76
N PRO A 37 -5.00 5.94 -0.95
CA PRO A 37 -4.96 5.34 -2.27
C PRO A 37 -6.32 5.48 -2.98
N GLU A 38 -6.31 5.62 -4.30
CA GLU A 38 -7.51 5.74 -5.11
C GLU A 38 -7.72 4.47 -5.95
N LEU A 39 -8.98 4.00 -6.00
CA LEU A 39 -9.37 2.91 -6.88
C LEU A 39 -9.40 3.42 -8.33
N VAL A 40 -8.59 2.81 -9.20
CA VAL A 40 -8.54 3.10 -10.63
C VAL A 40 -9.58 2.31 -11.40
N ARG A 41 -9.72 1.00 -11.07
CA ARG A 41 -10.70 0.10 -11.69
C ARG A 41 -10.91 -1.15 -10.85
N ALA A 42 -12.04 -1.80 -11.07
CA ALA A 42 -12.34 -3.12 -10.51
C ALA A 42 -12.67 -4.11 -11.64
N GLU A 43 -12.30 -5.37 -11.47
CA GLU A 43 -12.60 -6.46 -12.38
C GLU A 43 -13.16 -7.65 -11.59
N PRO A 44 -14.44 -8.01 -11.78
CA PRO A 44 -15.49 -7.29 -12.54
C PRO A 44 -15.73 -5.87 -12.03
N PRO A 45 -16.39 -5.00 -12.83
CA PRO A 45 -16.70 -3.63 -12.37
C PRO A 45 -17.51 -3.61 -11.08
N ASN A 46 -17.31 -2.59 -10.25
CA ASN A 46 -18.19 -2.36 -9.10
C ASN A 46 -19.63 -2.15 -9.58
N MET A 47 -20.62 -2.61 -8.81
CA MET A 47 -22.05 -2.61 -9.16
C MET A 47 -22.40 -3.54 -10.33
N SER A 48 -21.59 -4.56 -10.61
CA SER A 48 -21.91 -5.53 -11.66
C SER A 48 -23.09 -6.42 -11.30
N ILE A 49 -23.86 -6.79 -12.31
CA ILE A 49 -24.99 -7.71 -12.22
C ILE A 49 -24.63 -9.03 -12.92
N ASN A 50 -25.43 -10.09 -12.67
CA ASN A 50 -25.20 -11.43 -13.22
C ASN A 50 -23.78 -11.96 -12.91
N PHE A 51 -23.27 -11.63 -11.74
CA PHE A 51 -21.94 -12.00 -11.28
C PHE A 51 -21.80 -13.53 -11.17
N LYS A 52 -20.78 -14.07 -11.83
CA LYS A 52 -20.49 -15.53 -11.84
C LYS A 52 -19.04 -15.84 -11.52
N ASP A 53 -18.23 -14.80 -11.33
CA ASP A 53 -16.81 -14.94 -11.05
C ASP A 53 -16.57 -15.38 -9.61
N GLN A 54 -15.43 -16.00 -9.37
CA GLN A 54 -14.96 -16.30 -8.02
C GLN A 54 -13.87 -15.35 -7.56
N LYS A 55 -13.41 -14.48 -8.45
CA LYS A 55 -12.31 -13.55 -8.19
C LYS A 55 -12.71 -12.14 -8.56
N ILE A 56 -12.31 -11.22 -7.70
CA ILE A 56 -12.46 -9.78 -7.89
C ILE A 56 -11.07 -9.18 -7.75
N ARG A 57 -10.69 -8.27 -8.66
CA ARG A 57 -9.46 -7.50 -8.57
C ARG A 57 -9.77 -6.02 -8.50
N LEU A 58 -9.20 -5.36 -7.51
CA LEU A 58 -9.28 -3.92 -7.28
C LEU A 58 -7.92 -3.30 -7.57
N TYR A 59 -7.82 -2.44 -8.58
CA TYR A 59 -6.56 -1.81 -9.01
C TYR A 59 -6.49 -0.38 -8.50
N PHE A 60 -5.32 0.01 -8.01
CA PHE A 60 -5.07 1.30 -7.37
C PHE A 60 -4.03 2.12 -8.14
N ASN A 61 -4.07 3.44 -7.94
CA ASN A 61 -3.09 4.38 -8.51
C ASN A 61 -1.68 4.18 -7.93
N GLU A 62 -1.58 3.60 -6.73
CA GLU A 62 -0.34 3.38 -6.00
C GLU A 62 -0.24 1.98 -5.38
N LEU A 63 0.87 1.69 -4.70
CA LEU A 63 1.06 0.45 -3.97
C LEU A 63 0.22 0.45 -2.69
N VAL A 64 -0.61 -0.56 -2.52
CA VAL A 64 -1.46 -0.77 -1.34
C VAL A 64 -1.08 -2.05 -0.62
N LYS A 65 -1.36 -2.09 0.67
CA LYS A 65 -1.26 -3.28 1.50
C LYS A 65 -2.53 -3.47 2.32
N LEU A 66 -2.72 -4.69 2.82
CA LEU A 66 -3.86 -5.06 3.65
C LEU A 66 -3.45 -4.99 5.13
N LYS A 67 -4.15 -4.16 5.90
CA LYS A 67 -3.91 -3.97 7.34
C LYS A 67 -5.11 -4.47 8.12
N ASP A 68 -4.89 -5.44 9.01
CA ASP A 68 -5.94 -6.03 9.86
C ASP A 68 -7.21 -6.44 9.11
N ILE A 69 -7.09 -6.80 7.83
CA ILE A 69 -8.23 -6.99 6.93
C ILE A 69 -9.22 -8.04 7.44
N GLN A 70 -8.76 -9.04 8.16
CA GLN A 70 -9.61 -10.07 8.76
C GLN A 70 -10.63 -9.51 9.77
N LYS A 71 -10.30 -8.38 10.39
CA LYS A 71 -11.17 -7.67 11.34
C LYS A 71 -11.98 -6.56 10.69
N GLN A 72 -11.51 -6.06 9.56
CA GLN A 72 -12.10 -4.90 8.88
C GLN A 72 -13.12 -5.29 7.82
N LEU A 73 -12.94 -6.44 7.16
CA LEU A 73 -13.82 -6.87 6.07
C LEU A 73 -15.18 -7.33 6.60
N ILE A 74 -16.22 -6.65 6.14
CA ILE A 74 -17.62 -7.03 6.40
C ILE A 74 -18.24 -7.42 5.07
N VAL A 75 -18.78 -8.65 5.01
CA VAL A 75 -19.52 -9.15 3.85
C VAL A 75 -20.99 -9.31 4.19
N SER A 76 -21.85 -8.76 3.37
CA SER A 76 -23.30 -8.83 3.54
C SER A 76 -23.98 -9.24 2.21
N PRO A 77 -24.84 -10.26 2.17
CA PRO A 77 -25.08 -11.25 3.23
C PRO A 77 -23.82 -12.01 3.62
N PRO A 78 -23.74 -12.56 4.84
CA PRO A 78 -22.57 -13.28 5.29
C PRO A 78 -22.32 -14.53 4.45
N LEU A 79 -21.06 -14.79 4.15
CA LEU A 79 -20.60 -16.00 3.49
C LEU A 79 -20.23 -17.07 4.52
N LYS A 80 -20.34 -18.34 4.14
CA LYS A 80 -19.93 -19.46 4.99
C LYS A 80 -18.41 -19.44 5.25
N TYR A 81 -17.64 -19.08 4.23
CA TYR A 81 -16.19 -18.93 4.31
C TYR A 81 -15.78 -17.49 4.05
N THR A 82 -14.92 -16.94 4.89
CA THR A 82 -14.37 -15.62 4.67
C THR A 82 -13.59 -15.60 3.34
N PRO A 83 -13.81 -14.60 2.48
CA PRO A 83 -13.02 -14.45 1.27
C PRO A 83 -11.51 -14.36 1.56
N VAL A 84 -10.70 -14.92 0.67
CA VAL A 84 -9.25 -14.81 0.76
C VAL A 84 -8.81 -13.58 0.00
N LEU A 85 -8.09 -12.71 0.69
CA LEU A 85 -7.52 -11.48 0.10
C LEU A 85 -6.02 -11.60 -0.07
N SER A 86 -5.52 -11.04 -1.15
CA SER A 86 -4.10 -10.95 -1.51
C SER A 86 -3.79 -9.53 -1.99
N PRO A 87 -2.60 -8.97 -1.74
CA PRO A 87 -1.44 -9.58 -1.12
C PRO A 87 -1.53 -9.65 0.40
N GLN A 88 -0.86 -10.64 0.99
CA GLN A 88 -0.69 -10.72 2.44
C GLN A 88 0.78 -10.44 2.79
N GLY A 89 1.01 -9.43 3.62
CA GLY A 89 2.34 -9.05 4.08
C GLY A 89 3.20 -8.23 3.11
N ASN A 90 2.80 -8.13 1.84
CA ASN A 90 3.49 -7.33 0.81
C ASN A 90 2.56 -6.27 0.23
N ALA A 91 3.13 -5.23 -0.40
CA ALA A 91 2.36 -4.25 -1.14
C ALA A 91 2.22 -4.65 -2.62
N ASN A 92 1.11 -4.28 -3.24
CA ASN A 92 0.87 -4.46 -4.67
C ASN A 92 -0.01 -3.32 -5.20
N LYS A 93 -0.05 -3.13 -6.53
CA LYS A 93 -0.97 -2.19 -7.18
C LYS A 93 -2.41 -2.70 -7.31
N TYR A 94 -2.67 -3.93 -6.90
CA TYR A 94 -4.02 -4.48 -6.86
C TYR A 94 -4.24 -5.35 -5.62
N VAL A 95 -5.49 -5.44 -5.22
CA VAL A 95 -6.00 -6.42 -4.24
C VAL A 95 -6.84 -7.43 -4.97
N GLU A 96 -6.55 -8.72 -4.81
CA GLU A 96 -7.37 -9.82 -5.32
C GLU A 96 -8.19 -10.41 -4.17
N ILE A 97 -9.48 -10.53 -4.39
CA ILE A 97 -10.43 -11.17 -3.48
C ILE A 97 -10.88 -12.48 -4.11
N THR A 98 -10.70 -13.60 -3.44
CA THR A 98 -11.16 -14.90 -3.87
C THR A 98 -12.32 -15.37 -3.00
N ILE A 99 -13.49 -15.55 -3.60
CA ILE A 99 -14.69 -16.08 -2.96
C ILE A 99 -14.71 -17.59 -3.15
N LYS A 100 -14.73 -18.33 -2.05
CA LYS A 100 -14.72 -19.81 -2.06
C LYS A 100 -16.12 -20.40 -1.92
N ASP A 101 -17.09 -19.59 -1.58
CA ASP A 101 -18.47 -20.01 -1.41
C ASP A 101 -19.24 -20.10 -2.73
N THR A 102 -20.28 -20.94 -2.73
CA THR A 102 -21.33 -20.86 -3.73
C THR A 102 -22.25 -19.71 -3.36
N LEU A 103 -22.33 -18.72 -4.24
CA LEU A 103 -23.16 -17.54 -4.04
C LEU A 103 -24.64 -17.89 -4.24
N ALA A 104 -25.52 -17.31 -3.41
CA ALA A 104 -26.97 -17.44 -3.59
C ALA A 104 -27.41 -16.75 -4.89
N ALA A 105 -28.39 -17.31 -5.56
CA ALA A 105 -28.99 -16.73 -6.76
C ALA A 105 -29.78 -15.44 -6.42
N ASN A 106 -29.84 -14.52 -7.36
CA ASN A 106 -30.62 -13.26 -7.27
C ASN A 106 -30.33 -12.48 -5.98
N THR A 107 -29.08 -12.46 -5.59
CA THR A 107 -28.63 -11.87 -4.32
C THR A 107 -27.59 -10.80 -4.57
N THR A 108 -27.74 -9.64 -3.92
CA THR A 108 -26.74 -8.58 -3.94
C THR A 108 -25.81 -8.73 -2.76
N TYR A 109 -24.51 -8.80 -3.04
CA TYR A 109 -23.45 -8.89 -2.06
C TYR A 109 -22.71 -7.58 -1.95
N THR A 110 -22.33 -7.23 -0.73
CA THR A 110 -21.58 -6.03 -0.40
C THR A 110 -20.33 -6.43 0.40
N LEU A 111 -19.18 -6.01 -0.06
CA LEU A 111 -17.91 -6.16 0.63
C LEU A 111 -17.46 -4.78 1.10
N ASN A 112 -17.51 -4.51 2.40
CA ASN A 112 -17.00 -3.29 3.00
C ASN A 112 -15.63 -3.57 3.62
N PHE A 113 -14.61 -2.82 3.18
CA PHE A 113 -13.23 -3.04 3.60
C PHE A 113 -12.83 -2.24 4.85
N GLY A 114 -13.74 -1.42 5.39
CA GLY A 114 -13.45 -0.58 6.55
C GLY A 114 -12.25 0.32 6.31
N GLN A 115 -11.22 0.16 7.11
CA GLN A 115 -9.92 0.84 6.98
C GLN A 115 -8.79 -0.16 6.64
N GLY A 116 -9.14 -1.32 6.10
CA GLY A 116 -8.21 -2.41 5.87
C GLY A 116 -7.36 -2.30 4.60
N ILE A 117 -7.66 -1.39 3.67
CA ILE A 117 -6.84 -1.10 2.49
C ILE A 117 -6.10 0.21 2.78
N VAL A 118 -4.77 0.17 2.81
CA VAL A 118 -3.93 1.33 3.13
C VAL A 118 -2.83 1.49 2.08
N ASP A 119 -2.32 2.71 1.90
CA ASP A 119 -1.11 2.90 1.11
C ASP A 119 0.10 2.20 1.74
N ASN A 120 1.14 1.98 0.95
CA ASN A 120 2.30 1.23 1.42
C ASN A 120 3.20 2.01 2.37
N ASN A 121 3.30 3.33 2.22
CA ASN A 121 4.31 4.14 2.89
C ASN A 121 3.80 4.67 4.24
N GLU A 122 2.78 5.50 4.21
CA GLU A 122 2.25 6.22 5.38
C GLU A 122 1.10 5.50 6.06
N GLU A 123 0.55 4.47 5.43
CA GLU A 123 -0.62 3.70 5.88
C GLU A 123 -1.90 4.53 5.94
N ASN A 124 -2.06 5.51 5.04
CA ASN A 124 -3.31 6.24 4.89
C ASN A 124 -4.41 5.29 4.40
N PRO A 125 -5.54 5.17 5.10
CA PRO A 125 -6.57 4.21 4.73
C PRO A 125 -7.50 4.75 3.64
N LEU A 126 -7.86 3.88 2.67
CA LEU A 126 -9.03 4.06 1.83
C LEU A 126 -10.27 3.75 2.66
N SER A 127 -10.78 4.75 3.37
CA SER A 127 -11.81 4.58 4.40
C SER A 127 -13.15 4.15 3.82
N PHE A 128 -13.71 3.06 4.34
CA PHE A 128 -15.06 2.55 4.08
C PHE A 128 -15.37 2.26 2.62
N PHE A 129 -14.34 1.97 1.81
CA PHE A 129 -14.55 1.53 0.44
C PHE A 129 -15.43 0.27 0.42
N THR A 130 -16.42 0.29 -0.47
CA THR A 130 -17.40 -0.78 -0.60
C THR A 130 -17.46 -1.24 -2.05
N TYR A 131 -17.30 -2.55 -2.25
CA TYR A 131 -17.52 -3.20 -3.52
C TYR A 131 -18.85 -3.96 -3.49
N VAL A 132 -19.68 -3.75 -4.48
CA VAL A 132 -21.03 -4.32 -4.59
C VAL A 132 -21.17 -5.10 -5.88
N PHE A 133 -21.83 -6.23 -5.83
CA PHE A 133 -22.20 -7.00 -7.01
C PHE A 133 -23.52 -7.78 -6.77
N SER A 134 -24.20 -8.14 -7.84
CA SER A 134 -25.39 -8.96 -7.76
C SER A 134 -25.26 -10.21 -8.61
N THR A 135 -25.70 -11.36 -8.09
CA THR A 135 -25.83 -12.62 -8.84
C THR A 135 -27.07 -12.65 -9.72
N GLY A 136 -27.98 -11.71 -9.54
CA GLY A 136 -29.17 -11.49 -10.37
C GLY A 136 -29.07 -10.24 -11.25
N ASN A 137 -30.19 -9.88 -11.85
CA ASN A 137 -30.35 -8.65 -12.64
C ASN A 137 -30.52 -7.42 -11.72
#